data_acba19c7a3c40906d07bb34c65988214
#
_entry.id   acba19c7a3c40906d07bb34c65988214
#
_cell.length_a   1.000
_cell.length_b   1.000
_cell.length_c   1.000
_cell.angle_alpha   90.00
_cell.angle_beta   90.00
_cell.angle_gamma   90.00
#
_symmetry.space_group_name_H-M   'P 1'
#
loop_
_entity.id
_entity.type
_entity.pdbx_description
1 polymer ?
#
loop_
_entity_poly.entity_id
_entity_poly.type
_entity_poly.pdbx_seq_one_letter_code
_entity_poly.pdbx_strand_id
1 'polypeptide(L)'
;RGMALSKRKITLSTSGIVPSIEKFKYEKDVNLAISLHAVSDKIRDELVPINKKWPLSKLMSALSEYKKYRTKKRITFEYIMLENINDSLADADRLIELLRPLKAKVNLIPFNPWPGSKYKVTSKENIEKFKNRVLNKGKIITTIRASRGEDVLAACGQLKSL
;
A
#
# COMPACT_ATOMS: atom_id res chain seq x y z
N ARG A 1 33.64 -3.92 5.88
CA ARG A 1 33.05 -3.63 7.14
C ARG A 1 31.58 -3.90 7.21
N GLY A 2 31.17 -4.44 8.35
CA GLY A 2 29.77 -4.67 8.61
C GLY A 2 28.95 -3.39 8.63
N MET A 3 29.61 -2.28 8.87
CA MET A 3 28.94 -0.99 8.91
C MET A 3 28.54 -0.49 7.53
N ALA A 4 29.07 -1.08 6.50
CA ALA A 4 28.69 -0.73 5.13
C ALA A 4 27.41 -1.49 4.72
N LEU A 5 26.41 -1.48 5.60
CA LEU A 5 25.12 -2.05 5.26
C LEU A 5 24.55 -1.32 4.06
N SER A 6 24.01 -2.11 3.13
CA SER A 6 23.46 -1.54 1.93
C SER A 6 22.23 -0.70 2.25
N LYS A 7 22.28 0.57 1.94
CA LYS A 7 21.12 1.46 2.05
C LYS A 7 19.97 1.01 1.18
N ARG A 8 20.24 0.16 0.18
CA ARG A 8 19.19 -0.42 -0.65
C ARG A 8 18.20 -1.27 0.12
N LYS A 9 18.58 -1.73 1.34
CA LYS A 9 17.70 -2.48 2.22
C LYS A 9 16.84 -1.59 3.10
N ILE A 10 17.10 -0.29 3.13
CA ILE A 10 16.30 0.64 3.91
C ILE A 10 15.03 0.97 3.15
N THR A 11 13.90 0.78 3.80
CA THR A 11 12.60 1.13 3.23
C THR A 11 11.91 2.14 4.12
N LEU A 12 11.50 3.25 3.52
CA LEU A 12 10.66 4.23 4.20
C LEU A 12 9.20 3.86 3.95
N SER A 13 8.45 3.64 5.02
CA SER A 13 7.02 3.39 4.95
C SER A 13 6.26 4.65 5.34
N THR A 14 5.28 5.03 4.55
CA THR A 14 4.45 6.20 4.84
C THR A 14 3.01 5.92 4.47
N SER A 15 2.09 6.54 5.21
CA SER A 15 0.67 6.47 4.89
C SER A 15 0.25 7.51 3.84
N GLY A 16 1.21 8.22 3.25
CA GLY A 16 0.91 9.16 2.17
C GLY A 16 1.02 10.61 2.58
N ILE A 17 1.99 10.92 3.44
CA ILE A 17 2.31 12.30 3.81
C ILE A 17 3.08 12.89 2.64
N VAL A 18 2.38 13.65 1.79
CA VAL A 18 2.91 14.15 0.52
C VAL A 18 4.21 14.94 0.68
N PRO A 19 4.34 15.88 1.63
CA PRO A 19 5.63 16.59 1.78
C PRO A 19 6.82 15.68 2.07
N SER A 20 6.60 14.58 2.81
CA SER A 20 7.66 13.62 3.06
C SER A 20 8.10 12.91 1.78
N ILE A 21 7.15 12.52 0.96
CA ILE A 21 7.43 11.88 -0.33
C ILE A 21 8.26 12.82 -1.21
N GLU A 22 7.91 14.10 -1.23
CA GLU A 22 8.63 15.09 -2.01
C GLU A 22 10.09 15.22 -1.55
N LYS A 23 10.34 15.15 -0.25
CA LYS A 23 11.71 15.17 0.28
C LYS A 23 12.48 13.91 -0.13
N PHE A 24 11.84 12.75 -0.09
CA PHE A 24 12.52 11.49 -0.34
C PHE A 24 12.81 11.19 -1.81
N LYS A 25 12.28 11.97 -2.72
CA LYS A 25 12.58 11.76 -4.15
C LYS A 25 14.05 11.89 -4.49
N TYR A 26 14.81 12.57 -3.67
CA TYR A 26 16.26 12.73 -3.87
C TYR A 26 17.11 11.68 -3.16
N GLU A 27 16.50 10.84 -2.32
CA GLU A 27 17.24 9.83 -1.56
C GLU A 27 17.41 8.55 -2.38
N LYS A 28 18.61 8.40 -2.94
CA LYS A 28 18.88 7.34 -3.93
C LYS A 28 18.84 5.94 -3.38
N ASP A 29 19.15 5.75 -2.11
CA ASP A 29 19.34 4.42 -1.53
C ASP A 29 18.19 3.97 -0.64
N VAL A 30 17.09 4.71 -0.65
CA VAL A 30 15.92 4.40 0.16
C VAL A 30 14.77 3.94 -0.73
N ASN A 31 14.16 2.81 -0.37
CA ASN A 31 12.96 2.32 -1.03
C ASN A 31 11.74 2.95 -0.39
N LEU A 32 10.69 3.12 -1.18
CA LEU A 32 9.46 3.73 -0.70
C LEU A 32 8.34 2.70 -0.64
N ALA A 33 7.65 2.64 0.48
CA ALA A 33 6.45 1.83 0.66
C ALA A 33 5.29 2.72 1.12
N ILE A 34 4.15 2.55 0.49
CA ILE A 34 2.94 3.33 0.78
C ILE A 34 1.89 2.43 1.38
N SER A 35 1.39 2.78 2.55
CA SER A 35 0.22 2.13 3.14
C SER A 35 -1.02 2.69 2.45
N LEU A 36 -1.44 2.02 1.38
CA LEU A 36 -2.52 2.50 0.52
C LEU A 36 -3.91 2.14 1.03
N HIS A 37 -4.17 0.86 1.16
CA HIS A 37 -5.34 0.22 1.76
C HIS A 37 -6.70 0.49 1.12
N ALA A 38 -6.80 1.41 0.18
CA ALA A 38 -8.06 1.69 -0.52
C ALA A 38 -7.80 2.36 -1.86
N VAL A 39 -8.78 2.28 -2.75
CA VAL A 39 -8.70 2.84 -4.10
C VAL A 39 -9.70 3.96 -4.33
N SER A 40 -10.42 4.37 -3.30
CA SER A 40 -11.31 5.54 -3.33
C SER A 40 -11.05 6.40 -2.10
N ASP A 41 -11.24 7.70 -2.25
CA ASP A 41 -11.05 8.61 -1.13
C ASP A 41 -12.04 8.35 0.00
N LYS A 42 -13.27 7.98 -0.33
CA LYS A 42 -14.31 7.68 0.67
C LYS A 42 -13.83 6.60 1.64
N ILE A 43 -13.37 5.49 1.12
CA ILE A 43 -12.88 4.38 1.95
C ILE A 43 -11.54 4.74 2.59
N ARG A 44 -10.65 5.39 1.84
CA ARG A 44 -9.33 5.72 2.36
C ARG A 44 -9.40 6.76 3.47
N ASP A 45 -10.34 7.70 3.42
CA ASP A 45 -10.55 8.66 4.52
C ASP A 45 -10.88 7.94 5.82
N GLU A 46 -11.61 6.83 5.74
CA GLU A 46 -11.94 6.02 6.91
C GLU A 46 -10.75 5.21 7.40
N LEU A 47 -10.04 4.53 6.48
CA LEU A 47 -8.95 3.62 6.86
C LEU A 47 -7.64 4.34 7.13
N VAL A 48 -7.38 5.42 6.42
CA VAL A 48 -6.14 6.19 6.50
C VAL A 48 -6.51 7.67 6.59
N PRO A 49 -6.80 8.18 7.78
CA PRO A 49 -7.35 9.53 7.94
C PRO A 49 -6.51 10.66 7.34
N ILE A 50 -5.21 10.47 7.21
CA ILE A 50 -4.35 11.48 6.57
C ILE A 50 -4.74 11.72 5.12
N ASN A 51 -5.53 10.83 4.52
CA ASN A 51 -6.06 11.00 3.17
C ASN A 51 -6.94 12.24 3.05
N LYS A 52 -7.56 12.65 4.13
CA LYS A 52 -8.38 13.88 4.13
C LYS A 52 -7.54 15.11 3.82
N LYS A 53 -6.29 15.10 4.26
CA LYS A 53 -5.36 16.21 4.00
C LYS A 53 -4.69 16.06 2.63
N TRP A 54 -4.29 14.84 2.29
CA TRP A 54 -3.66 14.53 1.01
C TRP A 54 -4.41 13.39 0.35
N PRO A 55 -5.48 13.69 -0.41
CA PRO A 55 -6.27 12.65 -1.06
C PRO A 55 -5.50 11.92 -2.16
N LEU A 56 -6.08 10.84 -2.65
CA LEU A 56 -5.43 9.98 -3.64
C LEU A 56 -4.87 10.75 -4.84
N SER A 57 -5.58 11.74 -5.34
CA SER A 57 -5.08 12.53 -6.47
C SER A 57 -3.76 13.22 -6.15
N LYS A 58 -3.64 13.79 -4.95
CA LYS A 58 -2.40 14.44 -4.52
C LYS A 58 -1.29 13.43 -4.24
N LEU A 59 -1.63 12.31 -3.62
CA LEU A 59 -0.68 11.24 -3.37
C LEU A 59 -0.12 10.70 -4.68
N MET A 60 -0.98 10.39 -5.64
CA MET A 60 -0.55 9.82 -6.91
C MET A 60 0.26 10.81 -7.73
N SER A 61 -0.07 12.10 -7.64
CA SER A 61 0.71 13.15 -8.28
C SER A 61 2.13 13.21 -7.71
N ALA A 62 2.25 13.16 -6.38
CA ALA A 62 3.56 13.15 -5.71
C ALA A 62 4.37 11.90 -6.07
N LEU A 63 3.72 10.75 -6.20
CA LEU A 63 4.39 9.51 -6.57
C LEU A 63 4.81 9.53 -8.04
N SER A 64 4.06 10.17 -8.91
CA SER A 64 4.46 10.34 -10.31
C SER A 64 5.71 11.22 -10.42
N GLU A 65 5.80 12.27 -9.60
CA GLU A 65 7.02 13.06 -9.51
C GLU A 65 8.18 12.25 -8.95
N TYR A 66 7.93 11.50 -7.87
CA TYR A 66 8.94 10.62 -7.29
C TYR A 66 9.51 9.67 -8.32
N LYS A 67 8.68 9.08 -9.16
CA LYS A 67 9.09 8.14 -10.19
C LYS A 67 10.09 8.75 -11.17
N LYS A 68 9.97 10.03 -11.49
CA LYS A 68 10.90 10.70 -12.41
C LYS A 68 12.32 10.69 -11.90
N TYR A 69 12.51 10.75 -10.59
CA TYR A 69 13.82 10.72 -9.96
C TYR A 69 14.29 9.30 -9.65
N ARG A 70 13.36 8.34 -9.59
CA ARG A 70 13.63 6.98 -9.12
C ARG A 70 13.14 5.94 -10.13
N THR A 71 13.51 6.11 -11.39
CA THR A 71 12.97 5.33 -12.50
C THR A 71 13.20 3.82 -12.39
N LYS A 72 14.28 3.40 -11.73
CA LYS A 72 14.62 1.97 -11.62
C LYS A 72 14.04 1.29 -10.39
N LYS A 73 13.50 2.05 -9.46
CA LYS A 73 12.98 1.49 -8.22
C LYS A 73 11.48 1.34 -8.25
N ARG A 74 10.99 0.21 -7.77
CA ARG A 74 9.56 -0.01 -7.61
C ARG A 74 9.09 0.66 -6.32
N ILE A 75 7.88 1.20 -6.38
CA ILE A 75 7.19 1.68 -5.18
C ILE A 75 6.35 0.51 -4.69
N THR A 76 6.48 0.16 -3.42
CA THR A 76 5.69 -0.90 -2.81
C THR A 76 4.41 -0.31 -2.23
N PHE A 77 3.27 -0.90 -2.56
CA PHE A 77 1.98 -0.51 -2.02
C PHE A 77 1.47 -1.61 -1.12
N GLU A 78 1.26 -1.29 0.14
CA GLU A 78 0.67 -2.21 1.10
C GLU A 78 -0.84 -2.04 1.10
N TYR A 79 -1.56 -3.14 1.05
CA TYR A 79 -3.00 -3.15 0.89
C TYR A 79 -3.60 -4.23 1.79
N ILE A 80 -4.23 -3.78 2.88
CA ILE A 80 -4.86 -4.70 3.82
C ILE A 80 -6.21 -5.14 3.27
N MET A 81 -6.49 -6.44 3.29
CA MET A 81 -7.70 -6.99 2.70
C MET A 81 -8.82 -7.07 3.74
N LEU A 82 -9.87 -6.30 3.54
CA LEU A 82 -11.00 -6.21 4.44
C LEU A 82 -12.27 -6.65 3.70
N GLU A 83 -12.98 -7.64 4.26
CA GLU A 83 -14.16 -8.20 3.63
C GLU A 83 -15.22 -7.13 3.35
N ASN A 84 -15.69 -7.08 2.10
CA ASN A 84 -16.73 -6.18 1.62
C ASN A 84 -16.43 -4.68 1.77
N ILE A 85 -15.19 -4.33 2.03
CA ILE A 85 -14.74 -2.93 2.14
C ILE A 85 -13.88 -2.55 0.95
N ASN A 86 -12.83 -3.32 0.69
CA ASN A 86 -11.83 -2.99 -0.33
C ASN A 86 -11.37 -4.21 -1.13
N ASP A 87 -12.08 -5.32 -1.06
CA ASP A 87 -11.61 -6.60 -1.57
C ASP A 87 -12.33 -7.11 -2.83
N SER A 88 -13.15 -6.29 -3.46
CA SER A 88 -13.88 -6.69 -4.67
C SER A 88 -12.95 -6.69 -5.90
N LEU A 89 -13.37 -7.42 -6.95
CA LEU A 89 -12.64 -7.38 -8.22
C LEU A 89 -12.72 -5.99 -8.87
N ALA A 90 -13.80 -5.24 -8.62
CA ALA A 90 -13.87 -3.85 -9.05
C ALA A 90 -12.81 -3.00 -8.36
N ASP A 91 -12.54 -3.26 -7.08
CA ASP A 91 -11.45 -2.60 -6.37
C ASP A 91 -10.09 -2.98 -6.95
N ALA A 92 -9.91 -4.25 -7.33
CA ALA A 92 -8.69 -4.68 -8.00
C ALA A 92 -8.48 -3.94 -9.32
N ASP A 93 -9.54 -3.78 -10.10
CA ASP A 93 -9.46 -3.05 -11.37
C ASP A 93 -9.11 -1.58 -11.16
N ARG A 94 -9.69 -0.94 -10.15
CA ARG A 94 -9.35 0.44 -9.79
C ARG A 94 -7.90 0.56 -9.31
N LEU A 95 -7.43 -0.43 -8.57
CA LEU A 95 -6.04 -0.47 -8.12
C LEU A 95 -5.09 -0.52 -9.32
N ILE A 96 -5.41 -1.37 -10.30
CA ILE A 96 -4.63 -1.45 -11.54
C ILE A 96 -4.56 -0.11 -12.24
N GLU A 97 -5.70 0.56 -12.40
CA GLU A 97 -5.74 1.87 -13.05
C GLU A 97 -4.94 2.92 -12.28
N LEU A 98 -5.07 2.90 -10.95
CA LEU A 98 -4.39 3.86 -10.08
C LEU A 98 -2.88 3.71 -10.17
N LEU A 99 -2.36 2.47 -10.21
CA LEU A 99 -0.94 2.18 -10.20
C LEU A 99 -0.31 2.07 -11.58
N ARG A 100 -1.10 2.02 -12.64
CA ARG A 100 -0.60 1.82 -13.99
C ARG A 100 0.52 2.79 -14.39
N PRO A 101 0.43 4.10 -14.09
CA PRO A 101 1.50 5.04 -14.46
C PRO A 101 2.80 4.84 -13.69
N LEU A 102 2.78 4.03 -12.64
CA LEU A 102 3.90 3.87 -11.74
C LEU A 102 4.57 2.52 -11.94
N LYS A 103 5.82 2.42 -11.50
CA LYS A 103 6.51 1.13 -11.42
C LYS A 103 6.24 0.58 -10.01
N ALA A 104 5.17 -0.21 -9.90
CA ALA A 104 4.60 -0.59 -8.61
C ALA A 104 4.77 -2.07 -8.31
N LYS A 105 4.75 -2.37 -7.02
CA LYS A 105 4.63 -3.72 -6.46
C LYS A 105 3.56 -3.63 -5.38
N VAL A 106 2.71 -4.65 -5.27
CA VAL A 106 1.64 -4.68 -4.28
C VAL A 106 1.86 -5.82 -3.31
N ASN A 107 1.80 -5.53 -2.02
CA ASN A 107 1.74 -6.53 -0.97
C ASN A 107 0.33 -6.55 -0.39
N LEU A 108 -0.38 -7.64 -0.60
CA LEU A 108 -1.69 -7.84 0.01
C LEU A 108 -1.48 -8.40 1.42
N ILE A 109 -2.12 -7.78 2.39
CA ILE A 109 -1.97 -8.16 3.80
C ILE A 109 -3.29 -8.72 4.30
N PRO A 110 -3.35 -10.02 4.65
CA PRO A 110 -4.55 -10.55 5.29
C PRO A 110 -4.81 -9.83 6.60
N PHE A 111 -6.06 -9.43 6.82
CA PHE A 111 -6.42 -8.73 8.04
C PHE A 111 -6.42 -9.69 9.23
N ASN A 112 -5.83 -9.26 10.33
CA ASN A 112 -5.85 -10.00 11.59
C ASN A 112 -6.71 -9.22 12.58
N PRO A 113 -7.97 -9.64 12.78
CA PRO A 113 -8.91 -8.85 13.57
C PRO A 113 -8.53 -8.84 15.06
N TRP A 114 -8.82 -7.73 15.71
CA TRP A 114 -8.73 -7.60 17.17
C TRP A 114 -10.14 -7.70 17.76
N PRO A 115 -10.27 -8.01 19.05
CA PRO A 115 -11.57 -8.04 19.71
C PRO A 115 -12.29 -6.69 19.54
N GLY A 116 -13.56 -6.74 19.12
CA GLY A 116 -14.36 -5.55 18.90
C GLY A 116 -14.16 -4.88 17.56
N SER A 117 -13.31 -5.43 16.68
CA SER A 117 -13.13 -4.88 15.35
C SER A 117 -14.41 -4.98 14.52
N LYS A 118 -14.76 -3.89 13.84
CA LYS A 118 -15.90 -3.90 12.89
C LYS A 118 -15.51 -4.48 11.54
N TYR A 119 -14.22 -4.64 11.27
CA TYR A 119 -13.73 -5.18 10.01
C TYR A 119 -13.61 -6.69 10.09
N LYS A 120 -13.80 -7.36 8.96
CA LYS A 120 -13.73 -8.81 8.85
C LYS A 120 -12.67 -9.24 7.86
N VAL A 121 -12.22 -10.48 8.02
CA VAL A 121 -11.18 -11.08 7.20
C VAL A 121 -11.74 -11.45 5.82
N THR A 122 -11.06 -11.05 4.78
CA THR A 122 -11.34 -11.53 3.42
C THR A 122 -10.95 -13.01 3.34
N SER A 123 -11.77 -13.84 2.69
CA SER A 123 -11.46 -15.25 2.53
C SER A 123 -10.17 -15.43 1.71
N LYS A 124 -9.47 -16.54 1.97
CA LYS A 124 -8.26 -16.89 1.21
C LYS A 124 -8.55 -16.95 -0.29
N GLU A 125 -9.69 -17.48 -0.66
CA GLU A 125 -10.11 -17.57 -2.07
C GLU A 125 -10.21 -16.18 -2.70
N ASN A 126 -10.85 -15.24 -2.01
CA ASN A 126 -11.02 -13.88 -2.51
C ASN A 126 -9.69 -13.13 -2.58
N ILE A 127 -8.80 -13.36 -1.61
CA ILE A 127 -7.46 -12.76 -1.67
C ILE A 127 -6.72 -13.26 -2.90
N GLU A 128 -6.79 -14.56 -3.19
CA GLU A 128 -6.15 -15.13 -4.37
C GLU A 128 -6.76 -14.59 -5.67
N LYS A 129 -8.07 -14.43 -5.73
CA LYS A 129 -8.74 -13.83 -6.89
C LYS A 129 -8.30 -12.39 -7.12
N PHE A 130 -8.23 -11.63 -6.05
CA PHE A 130 -7.76 -10.24 -6.11
C PHE A 130 -6.32 -10.18 -6.59
N LYS A 131 -5.45 -10.97 -5.98
CA LYS A 131 -4.04 -11.08 -6.39
C LYS A 131 -3.89 -11.41 -7.85
N ASN A 132 -4.59 -12.44 -8.31
CA ASN A 132 -4.49 -12.90 -9.68
C ASN A 132 -4.97 -11.84 -10.67
N ARG A 133 -6.00 -11.08 -10.30
CA ARG A 133 -6.50 -9.99 -11.13
C ARG A 133 -5.43 -8.90 -11.28
N VAL A 134 -4.84 -8.46 -10.18
CA VAL A 134 -3.82 -7.41 -10.22
C VAL A 134 -2.58 -7.89 -10.97
N LEU A 135 -2.17 -9.13 -10.73
CA LEU A 135 -0.98 -9.72 -11.35
C LEU A 135 -1.19 -9.94 -12.86
N ASN A 136 -2.29 -10.58 -13.24
CA ASN A 136 -2.49 -11.03 -14.61
C ASN A 136 -3.02 -9.92 -15.52
N LYS A 137 -4.03 -9.18 -15.08
CA LYS A 137 -4.59 -8.09 -15.86
C LYS A 137 -3.73 -6.82 -15.78
N GLY A 138 -3.25 -6.51 -14.58
CA GLY A 138 -2.48 -5.29 -14.36
C GLY A 138 -1.00 -5.42 -14.66
N LYS A 139 -0.47 -6.65 -14.77
CA LYS A 139 0.96 -6.91 -14.92
C LYS A 139 1.77 -6.25 -13.80
N ILE A 140 1.21 -6.22 -12.60
CA ILE A 140 1.83 -5.66 -11.42
C ILE A 140 2.23 -6.81 -10.50
N ILE A 141 3.49 -6.82 -10.05
CA ILE A 141 3.98 -7.83 -9.11
C ILE A 141 3.14 -7.73 -7.84
N THR A 142 2.49 -8.82 -7.47
CA THR A 142 1.58 -8.86 -6.33
C THR A 142 1.89 -10.08 -5.49
N THR A 143 2.12 -9.87 -4.21
CA THR A 143 2.40 -10.94 -3.25
C THR A 143 1.40 -10.87 -2.11
N ILE A 144 1.20 -12.01 -1.44
CA ILE A 144 0.40 -12.08 -0.22
C ILE A 144 1.39 -12.21 0.92
N ARG A 145 1.38 -11.23 1.82
CA ARG A 145 2.29 -11.22 2.96
C ARG A 145 1.77 -12.18 4.02
N ALA A 146 2.65 -13.05 4.52
CA ALA A 146 2.30 -13.89 5.64
C ALA A 146 1.99 -13.02 6.86
N SER A 147 0.81 -13.23 7.45
CA SER A 147 0.37 -12.44 8.59
C SER A 147 1.03 -12.96 9.87
N ARG A 148 1.75 -12.08 10.56
CA ARG A 148 2.12 -12.27 11.96
C ARG A 148 1.27 -11.28 12.73
N GLY A 149 0.61 -11.73 13.80
CA GLY A 149 -0.33 -10.90 14.52
C GLY A 149 0.24 -9.53 14.92
N GLU A 150 1.45 -9.50 15.44
CA GLU A 150 2.08 -8.24 15.86
C GLU A 150 2.35 -7.31 14.68
N ASP A 151 2.85 -7.84 13.56
CA ASP A 151 3.13 -7.06 12.38
C ASP A 151 1.86 -6.43 11.83
N VAL A 152 0.78 -7.20 11.80
CA VAL A 152 -0.51 -6.71 11.31
C VAL A 152 -1.07 -5.65 12.24
N LEU A 153 -0.98 -5.87 13.56
CA LEU A 153 -1.45 -4.87 14.53
C LEU A 153 -0.65 -3.57 14.41
N ALA A 154 0.66 -3.66 14.21
CA ALA A 154 1.47 -2.46 13.99
C ALA A 154 1.08 -1.75 12.70
N ALA A 155 0.89 -2.50 11.62
CA ALA A 155 0.47 -1.94 10.34
C ALA A 155 -0.92 -1.33 10.40
N CYS A 156 -1.79 -1.87 11.24
CA CYS A 156 -3.18 -1.44 11.40
C CYS A 156 -3.39 -0.52 12.60
N GLY A 157 -2.32 0.04 13.16
CA GLY A 157 -2.44 0.94 14.31
C GLY A 157 -3.41 2.08 14.05
N GLN A 158 -3.40 2.62 12.85
CA GLN A 158 -4.33 3.69 12.47
C GLN A 158 -5.77 3.21 12.43
N LEU A 159 -6.01 1.96 12.04
CA LEU A 159 -7.36 1.41 12.01
C LEU A 159 -7.93 1.26 13.42
N LYS A 160 -7.09 0.97 14.39
CA LYS A 160 -7.53 0.85 15.78
C LYS A 160 -7.92 2.20 16.38
N SER A 161 -7.30 3.26 15.94
CA SER A 161 -7.57 4.59 16.46
C SER A 161 -8.84 5.22 15.85
N LEU A 162 -9.43 4.56 14.89
CA LEU A 162 -10.70 4.98 14.30
C LEU A 162 -11.85 4.41 15.11
#